data_17fc300b10e27a3264f4dada82a2132f
#
_entry.id   17fc300b10e27a3264f4dada82a2132f
#
_cell.length_a   1.000
_cell.length_b   1.000
_cell.length_c   1.000
_cell.angle_alpha   90.00
_cell.angle_beta   90.00
_cell.angle_gamma   90.00
#
_symmetry.space_group_name_H-M   'P 1'
#
loop_
_entity.id
_entity.type
_entity.pdbx_description
1 polymer ?
#
loop_
_entity_poly.entity_id
_entity_poly.type
_entity_poly.pdbx_seq_one_letter_code
_entity_poly.pdbx_strand_id
1 'polypeptide(L)'
;MDILAMESSATAASVSYVKDGKILGQYYINAGLTHSTTLMPMVQDMLTTSKLSLDNVDYYAVSVGPGSFTGLRIGISAIKGIALAKNKPCVPVSTLEAMAYNYAYTNTLLCAVIDARCNRFFNAIFKCNTDGTVERLCDDRAVSYEEIAQELTSKYNNQNIVLVGDGAIMAEKLMSNLAPNLSIAPPHLMYQQSNGVAVAAQNLIEQGKVVTPQQMLPSYLSLPQAQRELQKKLSNK
;
A
#
# COMPACT_ATOMS: atom_id res chain seq x y z
N MET A 1 5.38 21.82 1.58
CA MET A 1 4.75 20.88 0.62
C MET A 1 3.64 20.15 1.32
N ASP A 2 2.42 20.29 0.82
CA ASP A 2 1.20 19.72 1.40
C ASP A 2 0.71 18.54 0.54
N ILE A 3 0.57 17.36 1.15
CA ILE A 3 0.17 16.12 0.49
C ILE A 3 -1.12 15.58 1.11
N LEU A 4 -2.15 15.33 0.30
CA LEU A 4 -3.31 14.52 0.68
C LEU A 4 -3.10 13.10 0.16
N ALA A 5 -3.06 12.12 1.05
CA ALA A 5 -2.84 10.72 0.69
C ALA A 5 -4.05 9.85 1.03
N MET A 6 -4.33 8.87 0.18
CA MET A 6 -5.40 7.87 0.37
C MET A 6 -4.88 6.45 0.24
N GLU A 7 -5.44 5.56 1.05
CA GLU A 7 -5.20 4.13 1.01
C GLU A 7 -6.55 3.39 1.06
N SER A 8 -6.77 2.51 0.08
CA SER A 8 -8.00 1.71 -0.06
C SER A 8 -7.75 0.37 -0.75
N SER A 9 -6.49 -0.06 -0.79
CA SER A 9 -6.07 -1.27 -1.54
C SER A 9 -6.44 -2.59 -0.87
N ALA A 10 -6.89 -2.57 0.39
CA ALA A 10 -7.21 -3.76 1.18
C ALA A 10 -8.51 -3.57 1.99
N THR A 11 -8.65 -4.26 3.15
CA THR A 11 -9.83 -4.14 4.01
C THR A 11 -9.89 -2.82 4.76
N ALA A 12 -8.76 -2.27 5.13
CA ALA A 12 -8.66 -0.96 5.78
C ALA A 12 -8.78 0.17 4.74
N ALA A 13 -9.40 1.28 5.16
CA ALA A 13 -9.39 2.55 4.46
C ALA A 13 -8.71 3.59 5.33
N SER A 14 -7.88 4.45 4.73
CA SER A 14 -7.32 5.59 5.44
C SER A 14 -7.05 6.78 4.53
N VAL A 15 -7.07 7.95 5.16
CA VAL A 15 -6.72 9.22 4.53
C VAL A 15 -5.79 9.98 5.47
N SER A 16 -4.82 10.70 4.92
CA SER A 16 -3.93 11.56 5.71
C SER A 16 -3.61 12.85 4.99
N TYR A 17 -3.41 13.90 5.76
CA TYR A 17 -2.89 15.17 5.30
C TYR A 17 -1.52 15.39 5.94
N VAL A 18 -0.51 15.54 5.10
CA VAL A 18 0.88 15.72 5.53
C VAL A 18 1.39 17.06 5.02
N LYS A 19 2.00 17.84 5.89
CA LYS A 19 2.62 19.12 5.56
C LYS A 19 4.08 19.12 6.00
N ASP A 20 4.98 19.33 5.06
CA ASP A 20 6.43 19.38 5.30
C ASP A 20 6.94 18.19 6.15
N GLY A 21 6.48 16.97 5.80
CA GLY A 21 6.79 15.73 6.51
C GLY A 21 6.02 15.49 7.81
N LYS A 22 5.25 16.50 8.30
CA LYS A 22 4.44 16.36 9.52
C LYS A 22 3.02 15.90 9.19
N ILE A 23 2.56 14.84 9.81
CA ILE A 23 1.17 14.39 9.73
C ILE A 23 0.31 15.37 10.52
N LEU A 24 -0.58 16.11 9.86
CA LEU A 24 -1.51 17.05 10.49
C LEU A 24 -2.85 16.41 10.80
N GLY A 25 -3.26 15.40 10.05
CA GLY A 25 -4.47 14.64 10.27
C GLY A 25 -4.36 13.25 9.64
N GLN A 26 -4.94 12.26 10.31
CA GLN A 26 -5.10 10.91 9.79
C GLN A 26 -6.44 10.35 10.26
N TYR A 27 -7.18 9.76 9.33
CA TYR A 27 -8.36 8.96 9.63
C TYR A 27 -8.12 7.54 9.11
N TYR A 28 -8.41 6.56 9.96
CA TYR A 28 -8.21 5.15 9.66
C TYR A 28 -9.42 4.35 10.11
N ILE A 29 -9.95 3.50 9.24
CA ILE A 29 -11.09 2.61 9.53
C ILE A 29 -10.75 1.21 9.01
N ASN A 30 -10.86 0.20 9.89
CA ASN A 30 -10.74 -1.21 9.54
C ASN A 30 -11.92 -1.98 10.15
N ALA A 31 -13.13 -1.63 9.73
CA ALA A 31 -14.38 -2.17 10.25
C ALA A 31 -15.18 -2.98 9.21
N GLY A 32 -14.53 -3.35 8.08
CA GLY A 32 -15.18 -4.09 7.01
C GLY A 32 -16.24 -3.28 6.23
N LEU A 33 -16.14 -1.95 6.27
CA LEU A 33 -17.06 -1.07 5.56
C LEU A 33 -16.64 -0.89 4.08
N THR A 34 -17.62 -0.50 3.27
CA THR A 34 -17.39 -0.27 1.84
C THR A 34 -16.65 1.06 1.61
N HIS A 35 -15.50 1.03 0.96
CA HIS A 35 -14.66 2.22 0.72
C HIS A 35 -15.37 3.34 -0.04
N SER A 36 -16.30 3.02 -0.95
CA SER A 36 -17.06 4.03 -1.69
C SER A 36 -17.98 4.89 -0.82
N THR A 37 -18.38 4.40 0.36
CA THR A 37 -19.21 5.13 1.30
C THR A 37 -18.41 5.81 2.41
N THR A 38 -17.16 5.39 2.65
CA THR A 38 -16.37 5.87 3.79
C THR A 38 -15.27 6.84 3.40
N LEU A 39 -14.61 6.62 2.26
CA LEU A 39 -13.36 7.33 1.93
C LEU A 39 -13.52 8.85 1.81
N MET A 40 -14.55 9.32 1.08
CA MET A 40 -14.77 10.76 0.93
C MET A 40 -15.28 11.45 2.20
N PRO A 41 -16.21 10.87 2.99
CA PRO A 41 -16.51 11.37 4.33
C PRO A 41 -15.29 11.50 5.23
N MET A 42 -14.38 10.50 5.26
CA MET A 42 -13.12 10.59 6.03
C MET A 42 -12.26 11.79 5.63
N VAL A 43 -12.17 12.09 4.34
CA VAL A 43 -11.47 13.30 3.86
C VAL A 43 -12.16 14.57 4.38
N GLN A 44 -13.46 14.66 4.23
CA GLN A 44 -14.23 15.84 4.64
C GLN A 44 -14.13 16.07 6.15
N ASP A 45 -14.30 15.04 6.96
CA ASP A 45 -14.24 15.12 8.43
C ASP A 45 -12.83 15.49 8.90
N MET A 46 -11.80 14.88 8.31
CA MET A 46 -10.41 15.21 8.60
C MET A 46 -10.12 16.69 8.32
N LEU A 47 -10.47 17.19 7.14
CA LEU A 47 -10.23 18.57 6.76
C LEU A 47 -10.99 19.55 7.67
N THR A 48 -12.27 19.25 7.97
CA THR A 48 -13.12 20.07 8.83
C THR A 48 -12.55 20.14 10.26
N THR A 49 -12.25 19.00 10.85
CA THR A 49 -11.76 18.90 12.24
C THR A 49 -10.37 19.55 12.40
N SER A 50 -9.50 19.37 11.40
CA SER A 50 -8.14 19.92 11.42
C SER A 50 -8.05 21.37 10.89
N LYS A 51 -9.15 21.96 10.43
CA LYS A 51 -9.21 23.28 9.80
C LYS A 51 -8.26 23.41 8.59
N LEU A 52 -8.15 22.32 7.82
CA LEU A 52 -7.34 22.23 6.60
C LEU A 52 -8.22 22.45 5.36
N SER A 53 -7.60 22.83 4.24
CA SER A 53 -8.28 23.05 2.96
C SER A 53 -7.62 22.28 1.83
N LEU A 54 -8.42 21.77 0.89
CA LEU A 54 -7.93 21.19 -0.37
C LEU A 54 -7.21 22.21 -1.26
N ASP A 55 -7.45 23.51 -1.06
CA ASP A 55 -6.79 24.58 -1.83
C ASP A 55 -5.28 24.66 -1.55
N ASN A 56 -4.88 24.25 -0.36
CA ASN A 56 -3.47 24.26 0.06
C ASN A 56 -2.70 23.00 -0.38
N VAL A 57 -3.40 21.94 -0.84
CA VAL A 57 -2.75 20.68 -1.25
C VAL A 57 -1.93 20.90 -2.51
N ASP A 58 -0.66 20.51 -2.47
CA ASP A 58 0.24 20.56 -3.62
C ASP A 58 0.17 19.28 -4.45
N TYR A 59 0.06 18.12 -3.79
CA TYR A 59 0.06 16.79 -4.41
C TYR A 59 -0.99 15.88 -3.83
N TYR A 60 -1.58 15.05 -4.68
CA TYR A 60 -2.55 14.04 -4.31
C TYR A 60 -1.95 12.65 -4.52
N ALA A 61 -1.76 11.88 -3.43
CA ALA A 61 -1.14 10.57 -3.45
C ALA A 61 -2.17 9.44 -3.20
N VAL A 62 -1.99 8.30 -3.83
CA VAL A 62 -2.83 7.12 -3.61
C VAL A 62 -2.07 5.85 -3.91
N SER A 63 -2.35 4.79 -3.16
CA SER A 63 -1.91 3.44 -3.50
C SER A 63 -2.56 2.99 -4.80
N VAL A 64 -1.72 2.68 -5.79
CA VAL A 64 -2.18 2.22 -7.12
C VAL A 64 -2.16 0.70 -7.27
N GLY A 65 -1.68 -0.02 -6.26
CA GLY A 65 -1.57 -1.46 -6.22
C GLY A 65 -0.18 -1.94 -5.82
N PRO A 66 -0.06 -3.27 -5.66
CA PRO A 66 -1.10 -4.29 -5.80
C PRO A 66 -2.13 -4.27 -4.67
N GLY A 67 -3.29 -4.93 -4.89
CA GLY A 67 -4.34 -5.02 -3.88
C GLY A 67 -5.72 -5.34 -4.46
N SER A 68 -6.75 -5.02 -3.68
CA SER A 68 -8.16 -5.19 -4.07
C SER A 68 -8.50 -4.39 -5.32
N PHE A 69 -8.95 -5.07 -6.36
CA PHE A 69 -9.32 -4.46 -7.64
C PHE A 69 -10.38 -3.36 -7.51
N THR A 70 -11.40 -3.59 -6.68
CA THR A 70 -12.46 -2.62 -6.39
C THR A 70 -11.94 -1.48 -5.54
N GLY A 71 -11.20 -1.80 -4.47
CA GLY A 71 -10.66 -0.80 -3.55
C GLY A 71 -9.73 0.19 -4.24
N LEU A 72 -8.76 -0.31 -5.02
CA LEU A 72 -7.84 0.53 -5.80
C LEU A 72 -8.58 1.50 -6.73
N ARG A 73 -9.61 1.03 -7.44
CA ARG A 73 -10.39 1.89 -8.33
C ARG A 73 -11.15 2.97 -7.58
N ILE A 74 -11.68 2.68 -6.41
CA ILE A 74 -12.37 3.67 -5.58
C ILE A 74 -11.39 4.78 -5.16
N GLY A 75 -10.24 4.43 -4.57
CA GLY A 75 -9.24 5.41 -4.14
C GLY A 75 -8.68 6.23 -5.28
N ILE A 76 -8.28 5.57 -6.38
CA ILE A 76 -7.76 6.24 -7.57
C ILE A 76 -8.81 7.21 -8.16
N SER A 77 -10.08 6.78 -8.27
CA SER A 77 -11.13 7.65 -8.80
C SER A 77 -11.40 8.85 -7.90
N ALA A 78 -11.39 8.68 -6.58
CA ALA A 78 -11.54 9.77 -5.61
C ALA A 78 -10.40 10.80 -5.74
N ILE A 79 -9.15 10.34 -5.72
CA ILE A 79 -7.97 11.21 -5.90
C ILE A 79 -8.01 11.92 -7.25
N LYS A 80 -8.28 11.21 -8.34
CA LYS A 80 -8.37 11.81 -9.69
C LYS A 80 -9.43 12.90 -9.73
N GLY A 81 -10.61 12.66 -9.16
CA GLY A 81 -11.70 13.65 -9.14
C GLY A 81 -11.29 14.93 -8.43
N ILE A 82 -10.69 14.85 -7.24
CA ILE A 82 -10.24 16.01 -6.48
C ILE A 82 -9.10 16.72 -7.20
N ALA A 83 -8.09 15.98 -7.64
CA ALA A 83 -6.90 16.52 -8.30
C ALA A 83 -7.24 17.24 -9.61
N LEU A 84 -8.17 16.69 -10.40
CA LEU A 84 -8.70 17.35 -11.62
C LEU A 84 -9.38 18.67 -11.29
N ALA A 85 -10.27 18.69 -10.28
CA ALA A 85 -10.98 19.89 -9.87
C ALA A 85 -10.05 21.00 -9.35
N LYS A 86 -8.90 20.60 -8.76
CA LYS A 86 -7.89 21.52 -8.23
C LYS A 86 -6.73 21.80 -9.19
N ASN A 87 -6.70 21.17 -10.37
CA ASN A 87 -5.62 21.24 -11.35
C ASN A 87 -4.24 20.97 -10.73
N LYS A 88 -4.15 19.89 -9.94
CA LYS A 88 -2.95 19.51 -9.19
C LYS A 88 -2.41 18.14 -9.64
N PRO A 89 -1.09 17.90 -9.51
CA PRO A 89 -0.48 16.62 -9.84
C PRO A 89 -0.83 15.50 -8.86
N CYS A 90 -0.69 14.28 -9.34
CA CYS A 90 -0.91 13.06 -8.58
C CYS A 90 0.39 12.25 -8.43
N VAL A 91 0.45 11.44 -7.38
CA VAL A 91 1.58 10.55 -7.09
C VAL A 91 1.07 9.12 -6.95
N PRO A 92 1.36 8.23 -7.93
CA PRO A 92 1.04 6.82 -7.82
C PRO A 92 2.06 6.12 -6.91
N VAL A 93 1.58 5.47 -5.85
CA VAL A 93 2.43 4.79 -4.86
C VAL A 93 2.16 3.28 -4.88
N SER A 94 3.23 2.46 -4.84
CA SER A 94 3.08 1.02 -4.61
C SER A 94 2.51 0.77 -3.21
N THR A 95 1.47 -0.05 -3.11
CA THR A 95 0.89 -0.45 -1.82
C THR A 95 1.91 -1.13 -0.91
N LEU A 96 2.75 -2.00 -1.49
CA LEU A 96 3.76 -2.74 -0.73
C LEU A 96 4.87 -1.79 -0.22
N GLU A 97 5.26 -0.82 -1.04
CA GLU A 97 6.23 0.20 -0.66
C GLU A 97 5.68 1.14 0.42
N ALA A 98 4.42 1.57 0.30
CA ALA A 98 3.76 2.39 1.32
C ALA A 98 3.77 1.72 2.70
N MET A 99 3.54 0.40 2.76
CA MET A 99 3.65 -0.34 4.02
C MET A 99 5.06 -0.29 4.60
N ALA A 100 6.10 -0.36 3.76
CA ALA A 100 7.48 -0.32 4.22
C ALA A 100 7.86 1.05 4.81
N TYR A 101 7.33 2.14 4.30
CA TYR A 101 7.58 3.46 4.86
C TYR A 101 7.01 3.68 6.26
N ASN A 102 6.03 2.88 6.71
CA ASN A 102 5.60 2.89 8.12
C ASN A 102 6.66 2.30 9.06
N TYR A 103 7.70 1.66 8.52
CA TYR A 103 8.83 1.08 9.24
C TYR A 103 10.15 1.83 8.98
N ALA A 104 10.12 2.98 8.34
CA ALA A 104 11.28 3.86 8.25
C ALA A 104 11.86 4.13 9.65
N TYR A 105 13.18 4.27 9.76
CA TYR A 105 13.94 4.45 11.02
C TYR A 105 14.01 3.25 11.97
N THR A 106 13.53 2.04 11.59
CA THR A 106 13.44 0.89 12.53
C THR A 106 14.53 -0.18 12.38
N ASN A 107 15.41 -0.11 11.39
CA ASN A 107 16.39 -1.18 11.06
C ASN A 107 15.73 -2.57 10.89
N THR A 108 14.65 -2.65 10.13
CA THR A 108 13.85 -3.87 9.97
C THR A 108 13.99 -4.44 8.56
N LEU A 109 14.14 -5.78 8.44
CA LEU A 109 13.90 -6.48 7.20
C LEU A 109 12.40 -6.80 7.12
N LEU A 110 11.72 -6.22 6.15
CA LEU A 110 10.27 -6.28 6.01
C LEU A 110 9.89 -7.12 4.80
N CYS A 111 9.02 -8.10 5.01
CA CYS A 111 8.36 -8.84 3.95
C CYS A 111 6.89 -8.40 3.88
N ALA A 112 6.59 -7.53 2.93
CA ALA A 112 5.23 -7.05 2.70
C ALA A 112 4.44 -8.10 1.91
N VAL A 113 3.25 -8.48 2.41
CA VAL A 113 2.40 -9.53 1.83
C VAL A 113 0.93 -9.13 1.86
N ILE A 114 0.28 -9.22 0.70
CA ILE A 114 -1.16 -9.00 0.52
C ILE A 114 -1.76 -10.29 -0.05
N ASP A 115 -2.89 -10.76 0.47
CA ASP A 115 -3.55 -11.97 -0.01
C ASP A 115 -4.01 -11.82 -1.48
N ALA A 116 -3.36 -12.54 -2.39
CA ALA A 116 -3.71 -12.60 -3.81
C ALA A 116 -4.64 -13.78 -4.15
N ARG A 117 -5.16 -14.49 -3.11
CA ARG A 117 -5.98 -15.70 -3.18
C ARG A 117 -5.20 -16.94 -3.63
N CYS A 118 -5.77 -18.12 -3.34
CA CYS A 118 -5.22 -19.43 -3.74
C CYS A 118 -3.77 -19.65 -3.26
N ASN A 119 -3.48 -19.34 -2.00
CA ASN A 119 -2.14 -19.46 -1.37
C ASN A 119 -1.04 -18.68 -2.10
N ARG A 120 -1.41 -17.64 -2.83
CA ARG A 120 -0.49 -16.69 -3.45
C ARG A 120 -0.58 -15.34 -2.75
N PHE A 121 0.53 -14.61 -2.79
CA PHE A 121 0.64 -13.29 -2.23
C PHE A 121 1.15 -12.29 -3.27
N PHE A 122 0.62 -11.07 -3.21
CA PHE A 122 1.40 -9.94 -3.71
C PHE A 122 2.48 -9.66 -2.68
N ASN A 123 3.72 -9.59 -3.12
CA ASN A 123 4.87 -9.53 -2.24
C ASN A 123 5.94 -8.57 -2.77
N ALA A 124 6.59 -7.91 -1.85
CA ALA A 124 7.90 -7.29 -2.02
C ALA A 124 8.66 -7.34 -0.69
N ILE A 125 9.99 -7.27 -0.76
CA ILE A 125 10.88 -7.30 0.40
C ILE A 125 11.61 -5.98 0.47
N PHE A 126 11.73 -5.43 1.67
CA PHE A 126 12.35 -4.13 1.92
C PHE A 126 13.32 -4.19 3.09
N LYS A 127 14.38 -3.40 3.02
CA LYS A 127 15.22 -3.06 4.17
C LYS A 127 14.88 -1.65 4.60
N CYS A 128 14.35 -1.52 5.80
CA CYS A 128 14.08 -0.23 6.44
C CYS A 128 15.29 0.14 7.29
N ASN A 129 15.93 1.27 7.04
CA ASN A 129 17.17 1.66 7.71
C ASN A 129 16.91 2.71 8.79
N THR A 130 17.86 2.86 9.73
CA THR A 130 17.77 3.82 10.85
C THR A 130 17.89 5.28 10.44
N ASP A 131 18.37 5.56 9.23
CA ASP A 131 18.42 6.90 8.64
C ASP A 131 17.11 7.32 7.95
N GLY A 132 16.10 6.42 7.97
CA GLY A 132 14.80 6.65 7.35
C GLY A 132 14.71 6.18 5.90
N THR A 133 15.80 5.72 5.31
CA THR A 133 15.75 5.17 3.94
C THR A 133 15.07 3.80 3.93
N VAL A 134 14.29 3.56 2.87
CA VAL A 134 13.64 2.28 2.59
C VAL A 134 14.20 1.74 1.29
N GLU A 135 15.00 0.69 1.39
CA GLU A 135 15.60 0.02 0.25
C GLU A 135 14.69 -1.12 -0.22
N ARG A 136 14.30 -1.09 -1.49
CA ARG A 136 13.53 -2.15 -2.13
C ARG A 136 14.48 -3.26 -2.56
N LEU A 137 14.28 -4.50 -2.06
CA LEU A 137 15.13 -5.66 -2.35
C LEU A 137 14.58 -6.55 -3.48
N CYS A 138 13.31 -6.41 -3.83
CA CYS A 138 12.70 -7.01 -5.02
C CYS A 138 11.50 -6.20 -5.51
N ASP A 139 11.16 -6.34 -6.78
CA ASP A 139 9.98 -5.71 -7.38
C ASP A 139 8.68 -6.27 -6.82
N ASP A 140 7.59 -5.49 -6.95
CA ASP A 140 6.25 -5.96 -6.64
C ASP A 140 5.91 -7.18 -7.53
N ARG A 141 5.54 -8.29 -6.92
CA ARG A 141 5.31 -9.56 -7.62
C ARG A 141 4.12 -10.33 -7.05
N ALA A 142 3.63 -11.30 -7.83
CA ALA A 142 2.59 -12.23 -7.40
C ALA A 142 3.19 -13.64 -7.36
N VAL A 143 3.46 -14.18 -6.17
CA VAL A 143 4.21 -15.43 -5.94
C VAL A 143 3.51 -16.34 -4.95
N SER A 144 3.90 -17.61 -4.88
CA SER A 144 3.42 -18.54 -3.88
C SER A 144 4.13 -18.34 -2.54
N TYR A 145 3.58 -18.88 -1.47
CA TYR A 145 4.24 -18.83 -0.16
C TYR A 145 5.54 -19.63 -0.12
N GLU A 146 5.62 -20.71 -0.91
CA GLU A 146 6.83 -21.53 -1.01
C GLU A 146 7.99 -20.75 -1.64
N GLU A 147 7.71 -19.99 -2.71
CA GLU A 147 8.71 -19.13 -3.36
C GLU A 147 9.22 -18.05 -2.40
N ILE A 148 8.32 -17.43 -1.62
CA ILE A 148 8.70 -16.45 -0.59
C ILE A 148 9.58 -17.13 0.48
N ALA A 149 9.14 -18.27 1.04
CA ALA A 149 9.86 -18.96 2.08
C ALA A 149 11.26 -19.41 1.62
N GLN A 150 11.38 -19.92 0.40
CA GLN A 150 12.65 -20.30 -0.18
C GLN A 150 13.60 -19.10 -0.32
N GLU A 151 13.11 -17.97 -0.76
CA GLU A 151 13.94 -16.76 -0.88
C GLU A 151 14.35 -16.24 0.50
N LEU A 152 13.43 -16.16 1.46
CA LEU A 152 13.73 -15.71 2.82
C LEU A 152 14.78 -16.59 3.49
N THR A 153 14.67 -17.91 3.32
CA THR A 153 15.63 -18.87 3.88
C THR A 153 17.00 -18.79 3.17
N SER A 154 17.02 -18.66 1.84
CA SER A 154 18.29 -18.67 1.10
C SER A 154 19.07 -17.37 1.23
N LYS A 155 18.40 -16.22 1.29
CA LYS A 155 19.06 -14.90 1.29
C LYS A 155 19.13 -14.24 2.66
N TYR A 156 18.19 -14.55 3.58
CA TYR A 156 17.98 -13.78 4.82
C TYR A 156 17.89 -14.66 6.08
N ASN A 157 18.39 -15.90 6.03
CA ASN A 157 18.25 -16.93 7.07
C ASN A 157 18.65 -16.49 8.50
N ASN A 158 19.60 -15.57 8.62
CA ASN A 158 20.11 -15.09 9.91
C ASN A 158 19.51 -13.73 10.33
N GLN A 159 18.45 -13.28 9.67
CA GLN A 159 17.81 -12.00 9.96
C GLN A 159 16.39 -12.20 10.50
N ASN A 160 15.98 -11.37 11.45
CA ASN A 160 14.59 -11.30 11.86
C ASN A 160 13.78 -10.60 10.76
N ILE A 161 12.71 -11.24 10.30
CA ILE A 161 11.88 -10.78 9.21
C ILE A 161 10.50 -10.46 9.75
N VAL A 162 10.02 -9.25 9.51
CA VAL A 162 8.68 -8.82 9.90
C VAL A 162 7.74 -8.95 8.70
N LEU A 163 6.69 -9.74 8.87
CA LEU A 163 5.58 -9.86 7.91
C LEU A 163 4.57 -8.74 8.15
N VAL A 164 4.23 -8.00 7.10
CA VAL A 164 3.27 -6.88 7.15
C VAL A 164 2.25 -6.98 6.00
N GLY A 165 1.05 -6.50 6.23
CA GLY A 165 -0.07 -6.52 5.29
C GLY A 165 -1.18 -7.47 5.72
N ASP A 166 -2.30 -7.42 5.04
CA ASP A 166 -3.48 -8.25 5.34
C ASP A 166 -3.26 -9.74 5.09
N GLY A 167 -2.22 -10.10 4.32
CA GLY A 167 -1.77 -11.49 4.14
C GLY A 167 -0.83 -12.01 5.24
N ALA A 168 -0.36 -11.18 6.18
CA ALA A 168 0.73 -11.51 7.10
C ALA A 168 0.43 -12.72 8.00
N ILE A 169 -0.76 -12.79 8.58
CA ILE A 169 -1.19 -13.91 9.46
C ILE A 169 -1.24 -15.23 8.68
N MET A 170 -1.80 -15.19 7.47
CA MET A 170 -1.87 -16.36 6.59
C MET A 170 -0.47 -16.78 6.13
N ALA A 171 0.36 -15.84 5.74
CA ALA A 171 1.73 -16.09 5.30
C ALA A 171 2.57 -16.71 6.44
N GLU A 172 2.50 -16.18 7.64
CA GLU A 172 3.21 -16.75 8.81
C GLU A 172 2.80 -18.19 9.05
N LYS A 173 1.48 -18.47 9.09
CA LYS A 173 0.96 -19.83 9.29
C LYS A 173 1.45 -20.82 8.22
N LEU A 174 1.55 -20.40 6.95
CA LEU A 174 1.99 -21.25 5.85
C LEU A 174 3.51 -21.43 5.81
N MET A 175 4.27 -20.44 6.25
CA MET A 175 5.74 -20.41 6.12
C MET A 175 6.48 -20.73 7.43
N SER A 176 5.82 -20.83 8.58
CA SER A 176 6.45 -21.03 9.89
C SER A 176 7.42 -22.24 9.99
N ASN A 177 7.13 -23.31 9.25
CA ASN A 177 8.00 -24.50 9.18
C ASN A 177 9.03 -24.44 8.04
N LEU A 178 8.96 -23.45 7.16
CA LEU A 178 9.78 -23.33 5.96
C LEU A 178 10.83 -22.22 6.09
N ALA A 179 10.51 -21.16 6.79
CA ALA A 179 11.36 -20.00 7.00
C ALA A 179 11.41 -19.67 8.51
N PRO A 180 12.53 -19.87 9.19
CA PRO A 180 12.69 -19.48 10.59
C PRO A 180 12.80 -17.95 10.73
N ASN A 181 12.64 -17.45 11.96
CA ASN A 181 12.79 -16.04 12.30
C ASN A 181 11.74 -15.09 11.68
N LEU A 182 10.54 -15.60 11.38
CA LEU A 182 9.42 -14.78 10.99
C LEU A 182 8.70 -14.22 12.24
N SER A 183 8.30 -12.97 12.16
CA SER A 183 7.42 -12.33 13.14
C SER A 183 6.33 -11.55 12.42
N ILE A 184 5.16 -11.45 13.06
CA ILE A 184 4.06 -10.64 12.53
C ILE A 184 4.22 -9.20 13.04
N ALA A 185 3.93 -8.25 12.20
CA ALA A 185 3.87 -6.83 12.55
C ALA A 185 2.87 -6.59 13.69
N PRO A 186 3.14 -5.65 14.61
CA PRO A 186 2.18 -5.31 15.65
C PRO A 186 0.87 -4.77 15.02
N PRO A 187 -0.30 -4.96 15.66
CA PRO A 187 -1.61 -4.69 15.06
C PRO A 187 -1.77 -3.28 14.49
N HIS A 188 -1.16 -2.26 15.10
CA HIS A 188 -1.24 -0.86 14.66
C HIS A 188 -0.36 -0.54 13.44
N LEU A 189 0.57 -1.41 13.07
CA LEU A 189 1.45 -1.28 11.90
C LEU A 189 1.22 -2.39 10.85
N MET A 190 0.31 -3.33 11.14
CA MET A 190 0.11 -4.50 10.28
C MET A 190 -0.54 -4.16 8.95
N TYR A 191 -1.53 -3.27 8.95
CA TYR A 191 -2.34 -3.00 7.79
C TYR A 191 -1.87 -1.76 7.00
N GLN A 192 -2.31 -1.68 5.76
CA GLN A 192 -2.06 -0.57 4.86
C GLN A 192 -2.59 0.74 5.46
N GLN A 193 -1.79 1.79 5.39
CA GLN A 193 -2.11 3.10 5.95
C GLN A 193 -1.67 4.23 5.02
N SER A 194 -2.48 5.28 4.96
CA SER A 194 -2.21 6.47 4.13
C SER A 194 -0.98 7.28 4.55
N ASN A 195 -0.51 7.14 5.80
CA ASN A 195 0.74 7.76 6.25
C ASN A 195 1.93 7.23 5.45
N GLY A 196 2.03 5.91 5.28
CA GLY A 196 3.07 5.31 4.45
C GLY A 196 2.97 5.75 2.99
N VAL A 197 1.73 5.89 2.47
CA VAL A 197 1.50 6.45 1.12
C VAL A 197 2.04 7.88 1.02
N ALA A 198 1.79 8.73 2.02
CA ALA A 198 2.25 10.11 2.00
C ALA A 198 3.78 10.22 2.06
N VAL A 199 4.43 9.42 2.92
CA VAL A 199 5.90 9.41 3.04
C VAL A 199 6.56 8.86 1.76
N ALA A 200 6.04 7.76 1.21
CA ALA A 200 6.50 7.23 -0.07
C ALA A 200 6.33 8.26 -1.19
N ALA A 201 5.17 8.96 -1.22
CA ALA A 201 4.89 9.99 -2.20
C ALA A 201 5.90 11.16 -2.10
N GLN A 202 6.30 11.57 -0.91
CA GLN A 202 7.31 12.62 -0.75
C GLN A 202 8.62 12.26 -1.46
N ASN A 203 9.11 11.04 -1.26
CA ASN A 203 10.32 10.56 -1.94
C ASN A 203 10.14 10.47 -3.47
N LEU A 204 8.96 10.05 -3.94
CA LEU A 204 8.66 10.00 -5.37
C LEU A 204 8.59 11.39 -6.01
N ILE A 205 8.06 12.38 -5.29
CA ILE A 205 8.03 13.79 -5.72
C ILE A 205 9.45 14.32 -5.89
N GLU A 206 10.33 14.08 -4.92
CA GLU A 206 11.75 14.49 -4.96
C GLU A 206 12.49 13.85 -6.15
N GLN A 207 12.07 12.65 -6.58
CA GLN A 207 12.58 11.97 -7.78
C GLN A 207 11.90 12.42 -9.08
N GLY A 208 10.95 13.37 -9.03
CA GLY A 208 10.18 13.82 -10.19
C GLY A 208 9.16 12.81 -10.73
N LYS A 209 8.82 11.77 -9.94
CA LYS A 209 7.87 10.72 -10.31
C LYS A 209 6.43 11.13 -10.00
N VAL A 210 5.97 12.16 -10.68
CA VAL A 210 4.60 12.67 -10.58
C VAL A 210 3.87 12.50 -11.91
N VAL A 211 2.55 12.40 -11.87
CA VAL A 211 1.72 12.22 -13.06
C VAL A 211 0.56 13.21 -13.05
N THR A 212 -0.04 13.47 -14.21
CA THR A 212 -1.31 14.17 -14.27
C THR A 212 -2.44 13.26 -13.76
N PRO A 213 -3.57 13.81 -13.29
CA PRO A 213 -4.71 12.99 -12.89
C PRO A 213 -5.17 12.02 -13.99
N GLN A 214 -5.10 12.42 -15.27
CA GLN A 214 -5.46 11.57 -16.43
C GLN A 214 -4.57 10.35 -16.55
N GLN A 215 -3.27 10.49 -16.28
CA GLN A 215 -2.26 9.42 -16.36
C GLN A 215 -2.27 8.48 -15.15
N MET A 216 -2.98 8.84 -14.06
CA MET A 216 -3.09 7.98 -12.88
C MET A 216 -3.86 6.70 -13.22
N LEU A 217 -3.19 5.56 -13.16
CA LEU A 217 -3.73 4.24 -13.49
C LEU A 217 -3.40 3.23 -12.38
N PRO A 218 -4.26 2.22 -12.17
CA PRO A 218 -3.94 1.13 -11.25
C PRO A 218 -2.84 0.23 -11.80
N SER A 219 -2.00 -0.29 -10.90
CA SER A 219 -0.97 -1.29 -11.19
C SER A 219 -1.49 -2.68 -10.86
N TYR A 220 -1.84 -3.46 -11.87
CA TYR A 220 -2.37 -4.81 -11.70
C TYR A 220 -1.28 -5.85 -11.96
N LEU A 221 -0.86 -6.57 -10.92
CA LEU A 221 0.07 -7.70 -11.03
C LEU A 221 -0.61 -9.02 -11.43
N SER A 222 -1.94 -9.06 -11.42
CA SER A 222 -2.72 -10.22 -11.84
C SER A 222 -3.99 -9.78 -12.55
N LEU A 223 -4.46 -10.60 -13.49
CA LEU A 223 -5.74 -10.37 -14.14
C LEU A 223 -6.90 -10.43 -13.13
N PRO A 224 -7.96 -9.65 -13.33
CA PRO A 224 -9.18 -9.75 -12.54
C PRO A 224 -9.71 -11.19 -12.47
N GLN A 225 -10.31 -11.57 -11.35
CA GLN A 225 -10.80 -12.93 -11.14
C GLN A 225 -11.72 -13.39 -12.28
N ALA A 226 -12.64 -12.54 -12.73
CA ALA A 226 -13.56 -12.86 -13.84
C ALA A 226 -12.81 -13.17 -15.15
N GLN A 227 -11.71 -12.49 -15.45
CA GLN A 227 -10.90 -12.77 -16.64
C GLN A 227 -10.11 -14.06 -16.47
N ARG A 228 -9.57 -14.35 -15.27
CA ARG A 228 -8.89 -15.62 -14.96
C ARG A 228 -9.84 -16.81 -15.10
N GLU A 229 -11.07 -16.69 -14.61
CA GLU A 229 -12.11 -17.73 -14.73
C GLU A 229 -12.55 -17.93 -16.19
N LEU A 230 -12.68 -16.86 -16.94
CA LEU A 230 -12.99 -16.94 -18.37
C LEU A 230 -11.88 -17.63 -19.16
N GLN A 231 -10.62 -17.29 -18.91
CA GLN A 231 -9.47 -17.96 -19.54
C GLN A 231 -9.43 -19.47 -19.20
N LYS A 232 -9.66 -19.84 -17.93
CA LYS A 232 -9.76 -21.27 -17.54
C LYS A 232 -10.89 -22.00 -18.26
N LYS A 233 -12.05 -21.37 -18.44
CA LYS A 233 -13.17 -21.96 -19.17
C LYS A 233 -12.88 -22.11 -20.66
N LEU A 234 -12.11 -21.21 -21.25
CA LEU A 234 -11.72 -21.26 -22.67
C LEU A 234 -10.60 -22.28 -22.93
N SER A 235 -9.67 -22.47 -21.98
CA SER A 235 -8.59 -23.46 -22.09
C SER A 235 -9.03 -24.91 -21.83
N ASN A 236 -10.21 -25.13 -21.24
CA ASN A 236 -10.79 -26.45 -20.98
C ASN A 236 -11.82 -26.87 -22.05
N LYS A 237 -11.94 -26.13 -23.14
CA LYS A 237 -12.70 -26.50 -24.37
C LYS A 237 -11.75 -26.85 -25.50
#